data_6dbec9cbb06199a4ba296d2c4c417196
#
_entry.id   6dbec9cbb06199a4ba296d2c4c417196
#
_cell.length_a   1.000
_cell.length_b   1.000
_cell.length_c   1.000
_cell.angle_alpha   90.00
_cell.angle_beta   90.00
_cell.angle_gamma   90.00
#
_symmetry.space_group_name_H-M   'P 1'
#
loop_
_entity.id
_entity.type
_entity.pdbx_description
1 polymer ?
#
loop_
_entity_poly.entity_id
_entity_poly.type
_entity_poly.pdbx_seq_one_letter_code
_entity_poly.pdbx_strand_id
1 'polypeptide(L)'
;MRSDGLAFYIHPPNYKSHSWEQRKVGDCFTERVESMPDGELISVTINDGIKKFSELGRHDNSNDDKSKYKKVCVGDIAYNSMRMWQGASGYSPYEGIVSPAYTVLSPNSGINSKCLAYQFKLPEIIHTFQVNSQGITSDNWNLKYPALSQIEIFVSKDEQEQAKIAKYFENLDNLITLHQREFFLSI
;
A
#
# COMPACT_ATOMS: atom_id res chain seq x y z
N MET A 1 36.70 -15.44 -4.19
CA MET A 1 36.35 -14.66 -3.00
C MET A 1 34.86 -14.42 -3.04
N ARG A 2 34.10 -15.17 -2.24
CA ARG A 2 32.65 -15.01 -2.10
C ARG A 2 32.43 -13.94 -1.02
N SER A 3 31.73 -12.86 -1.36
CA SER A 3 31.26 -11.85 -0.41
C SER A 3 29.95 -12.36 0.18
N ASP A 4 30.03 -12.92 1.38
CA ASP A 4 28.86 -13.28 2.17
C ASP A 4 28.25 -11.98 2.68
N GLY A 5 27.20 -11.52 1.99
CA GLY A 5 26.36 -10.42 2.43
C GLY A 5 25.60 -10.85 3.69
N LEU A 6 26.00 -10.32 4.84
CA LEU A 6 25.24 -10.43 6.08
C LEU A 6 23.90 -9.73 5.90
N ALA A 7 22.87 -10.49 5.63
CA ALA A 7 21.50 -10.05 5.81
C ALA A 7 21.28 -9.90 7.32
N PHE A 8 21.20 -8.66 7.79
CA PHE A 8 20.76 -8.38 9.15
C PHE A 8 19.27 -8.72 9.25
N TYR A 9 18.98 -9.99 9.59
CA TYR A 9 17.68 -10.35 10.12
C TYR A 9 17.57 -9.75 11.51
N ILE A 10 16.83 -8.66 11.65
CA ILE A 10 16.39 -8.19 12.95
C ILE A 10 15.33 -9.20 13.41
N HIS A 11 15.75 -10.26 14.10
CA HIS A 11 14.85 -11.05 14.90
C HIS A 11 14.40 -10.17 16.07
N PRO A 12 13.11 -9.92 16.26
CA PRO A 12 12.64 -9.33 17.49
C PRO A 12 13.03 -10.24 18.65
N PRO A 13 13.52 -9.69 19.79
CA PRO A 13 13.99 -10.51 20.90
C PRO A 13 12.84 -11.36 21.45
N ASN A 14 13.00 -12.67 21.41
CA ASN A 14 12.28 -13.74 22.15
C ASN A 14 10.84 -13.43 22.66
N TYR A 15 9.97 -12.91 21.82
CA TYR A 15 8.53 -13.05 22.02
C TYR A 15 8.07 -14.30 21.29
N LYS A 16 7.26 -15.14 21.95
CA LYS A 16 6.75 -16.43 21.48
C LYS A 16 6.43 -16.36 19.99
N SER A 17 7.31 -16.88 19.15
CA SER A 17 7.34 -16.77 17.70
C SER A 17 6.20 -17.54 16.96
N HIS A 18 5.03 -17.67 17.59
CA HIS A 18 3.91 -18.45 17.07
C HIS A 18 2.80 -17.59 16.48
N SER A 19 2.88 -16.26 16.60
CA SER A 19 1.84 -15.34 16.13
C SER A 19 2.08 -14.80 14.69
N TRP A 20 3.32 -14.82 14.19
CA TRP A 20 3.66 -14.33 12.86
C TRP A 20 4.06 -15.47 11.93
N GLU A 21 3.59 -15.41 10.70
CA GLU A 21 3.92 -16.37 9.65
C GLU A 21 4.29 -15.67 8.34
N GLN A 22 5.10 -16.33 7.55
CA GLN A 22 5.44 -15.90 6.20
C GLN A 22 4.29 -16.31 5.27
N ARG A 23 3.73 -15.34 4.56
CA ARG A 23 2.64 -15.54 3.58
C ARG A 23 2.94 -14.79 2.30
N LYS A 24 2.50 -15.32 1.19
CA LYS A 24 2.51 -14.56 -0.07
C LYS A 24 1.48 -13.43 -0.02
N VAL A 25 1.80 -12.29 -0.66
CA VAL A 25 0.82 -11.20 -0.80
C VAL A 25 -0.47 -11.69 -1.46
N GLY A 26 -0.39 -12.65 -2.40
CA GLY A 26 -1.55 -13.27 -3.04
C GLY A 26 -2.42 -14.11 -2.10
N ASP A 27 -1.88 -14.59 -0.97
CA ASP A 27 -2.67 -15.26 0.06
C ASP A 27 -3.42 -14.27 0.94
N CYS A 28 -2.93 -13.02 1.00
CA CYS A 28 -3.52 -11.95 1.79
C CYS A 28 -4.50 -11.08 1.00
N PHE A 29 -4.30 -10.96 -0.30
CA PHE A 29 -5.09 -10.08 -1.15
C PHE A 29 -5.45 -10.74 -2.48
N THR A 30 -6.62 -10.36 -3.00
CA THR A 30 -7.06 -10.65 -4.36
C THR A 30 -7.08 -9.35 -5.18
N GLU A 31 -6.64 -9.39 -6.44
CA GLU A 31 -6.77 -8.20 -7.31
C GLU A 31 -8.24 -7.91 -7.60
N ARG A 32 -8.69 -6.70 -7.31
CA ARG A 32 -9.99 -6.21 -7.75
C ARG A 32 -9.88 -5.68 -9.19
N VAL A 33 -10.50 -6.40 -10.12
CA VAL A 33 -10.52 -6.04 -11.54
C VAL A 33 -11.85 -5.39 -11.98
N GLU A 34 -12.80 -5.28 -11.04
CA GLU A 34 -14.11 -4.67 -11.27
C GLU A 34 -13.95 -3.22 -11.75
N SER A 35 -14.61 -2.87 -12.86
CA SER A 35 -14.66 -1.49 -13.36
C SER A 35 -15.89 -0.78 -12.81
N MET A 36 -15.73 0.51 -12.55
CA MET A 36 -16.83 1.41 -12.15
C MET A 36 -16.61 2.76 -12.83
N PRO A 37 -17.37 3.09 -13.88
CA PRO A 37 -17.18 4.34 -14.64
C PRO A 37 -17.65 5.58 -13.86
N ASP A 38 -18.64 5.41 -12.98
CA ASP A 38 -19.27 6.47 -12.22
C ASP A 38 -18.84 6.44 -10.75
N GLY A 39 -17.75 7.12 -10.44
CA GLY A 39 -17.21 7.17 -9.09
C GLY A 39 -16.33 8.39 -8.85
N GLU A 40 -16.15 8.77 -7.58
CA GLU A 40 -15.22 9.83 -7.23
C GLU A 40 -13.78 9.38 -7.56
N LEU A 41 -13.06 10.22 -8.31
CA LEU A 41 -11.68 9.93 -8.66
C LEU A 41 -10.79 9.97 -7.42
N ILE A 42 -10.02 8.90 -7.23
CA ILE A 42 -9.05 8.75 -6.15
C ILE A 42 -7.65 8.80 -6.72
N SER A 43 -6.74 9.44 -6.02
CA SER A 43 -5.31 9.47 -6.34
C SER A 43 -4.51 8.73 -5.27
N VAL A 44 -3.48 8.00 -5.70
CA VAL A 44 -2.52 7.37 -4.81
C VAL A 44 -1.23 8.17 -4.84
N THR A 45 -0.81 8.66 -3.69
CA THR A 45 0.41 9.45 -3.52
C THR A 45 1.46 8.64 -2.76
N ILE A 46 2.73 9.03 -2.89
CA ILE A 46 3.84 8.38 -2.17
C ILE A 46 3.75 8.70 -0.68
N ASN A 47 3.50 9.97 -0.33
CA ASN A 47 3.59 10.47 1.03
C ASN A 47 2.26 10.34 1.80
N ASP A 48 1.13 10.73 1.15
CA ASP A 48 -0.16 10.82 1.84
C ASP A 48 -1.06 9.60 1.61
N GLY A 49 -0.56 8.58 0.87
CA GLY A 49 -1.36 7.41 0.53
C GLY A 49 -2.52 7.77 -0.40
N ILE A 50 -3.75 7.38 -0.02
CA ILE A 50 -4.95 7.61 -0.83
C ILE A 50 -5.64 8.91 -0.44
N LYS A 51 -5.92 9.74 -1.44
CA LYS A 51 -6.67 11.01 -1.33
C LYS A 51 -7.73 11.06 -2.41
N LYS A 52 -8.83 11.77 -2.12
CA LYS A 52 -9.77 12.17 -3.15
C LYS A 52 -9.08 13.15 -4.10
N PHE A 53 -9.28 12.98 -5.40
CA PHE A 53 -8.62 13.84 -6.37
C PHE A 53 -9.04 15.31 -6.20
N SER A 54 -10.30 15.54 -5.82
CA SER A 54 -10.86 16.86 -5.51
C SER A 54 -10.11 17.61 -4.40
N GLU A 55 -9.43 16.89 -3.48
CA GLU A 55 -8.69 17.48 -2.36
C GLU A 55 -7.25 17.88 -2.74
N LEU A 56 -6.77 17.49 -3.92
CA LEU A 56 -5.37 17.70 -4.30
C LEU A 56 -5.10 19.09 -4.92
N GLY A 57 -6.14 19.86 -5.25
CA GLY A 57 -6.00 21.17 -5.89
C GLY A 57 -5.28 21.13 -7.25
N ARG A 58 -5.26 19.98 -7.91
CA ARG A 58 -4.61 19.76 -9.21
C ARG A 58 -5.65 19.76 -10.32
N HIS A 59 -5.23 20.16 -11.53
CA HIS A 59 -6.08 20.01 -12.71
C HIS A 59 -6.33 18.53 -13.00
N ASP A 60 -7.60 18.18 -13.28
CA ASP A 60 -7.97 16.82 -13.67
C ASP A 60 -7.57 16.57 -15.12
N ASN A 61 -6.52 15.79 -15.32
CA ASN A 61 -6.05 15.31 -16.60
C ASN A 61 -6.50 13.85 -16.86
N SER A 62 -7.50 13.35 -16.11
CA SER A 62 -8.01 12.01 -16.31
C SER A 62 -8.79 11.93 -17.64
N ASN A 63 -8.83 10.72 -18.21
CA ASN A 63 -9.58 10.50 -19.46
C ASN A 63 -11.08 10.72 -19.20
N ASP A 64 -11.78 11.37 -20.14
CA ASP A 64 -13.25 11.51 -20.10
C ASP A 64 -13.95 10.15 -20.10
N ASP A 65 -13.45 9.19 -20.87
CA ASP A 65 -13.91 7.81 -20.84
C ASP A 65 -13.34 7.06 -19.62
N LYS A 66 -14.17 6.88 -18.61
CA LYS A 66 -13.83 6.15 -17.39
C LYS A 66 -14.30 4.70 -17.38
N SER A 67 -14.76 4.15 -18.50
CA SER A 67 -15.28 2.77 -18.61
C SER A 67 -14.30 1.69 -18.15
N LYS A 68 -12.97 1.97 -18.20
CA LYS A 68 -11.90 1.08 -17.78
C LYS A 68 -11.34 1.41 -16.39
N TYR A 69 -11.89 2.40 -15.70
CA TYR A 69 -11.44 2.75 -14.37
C TYR A 69 -11.83 1.65 -13.38
N LYS A 70 -10.92 1.32 -12.49
CA LYS A 70 -11.11 0.25 -11.52
C LYS A 70 -11.80 0.79 -10.28
N LYS A 71 -12.77 0.04 -9.77
CA LYS A 71 -13.43 0.30 -8.50
C LYS A 71 -12.45 0.14 -7.34
N VAL A 72 -12.55 1.03 -6.37
CA VAL A 72 -11.88 0.94 -5.07
C VAL A 72 -12.96 0.95 -4.00
N CYS A 73 -12.95 -0.02 -3.11
CA CYS A 73 -13.83 -0.06 -1.94
C CYS A 73 -13.08 0.42 -0.69
N VAL A 74 -13.85 0.85 0.32
CA VAL A 74 -13.29 1.07 1.66
C VAL A 74 -12.63 -0.23 2.14
N GLY A 75 -11.40 -0.14 2.59
CA GLY A 75 -10.63 -1.31 3.03
C GLY A 75 -9.70 -1.88 1.98
N ASP A 76 -9.82 -1.52 0.71
CA ASP A 76 -8.86 -1.91 -0.31
C ASP A 76 -7.50 -1.20 -0.13
N ILE A 77 -6.45 -1.79 -0.64
CA ILE A 77 -5.18 -1.10 -0.90
C ILE A 77 -5.09 -0.82 -2.39
N ALA A 78 -4.89 0.44 -2.76
CA ALA A 78 -4.56 0.78 -4.15
C ALA A 78 -3.10 1.20 -4.26
N TYR A 79 -2.45 0.84 -5.37
CA TYR A 79 -1.07 1.24 -5.64
C TYR A 79 -0.83 1.56 -7.12
N ASN A 80 0.10 2.47 -7.37
CA ASN A 80 0.58 2.76 -8.71
C ASN A 80 1.62 1.71 -9.10
N SER A 81 1.31 0.85 -10.07
CA SER A 81 2.17 -0.26 -10.48
C SER A 81 3.56 0.20 -10.95
N MET A 82 3.66 1.39 -11.55
CA MET A 82 4.93 1.94 -12.04
C MET A 82 5.74 2.65 -10.93
N ARG A 83 5.13 2.89 -9.76
CA ARG A 83 5.77 3.61 -8.64
C ARG A 83 5.66 2.88 -7.31
N MET A 84 5.29 1.60 -7.33
CA MET A 84 5.23 0.77 -6.12
C MET A 84 6.61 0.66 -5.45
N TRP A 85 7.67 0.61 -6.25
CA TRP A 85 9.05 0.63 -5.79
C TRP A 85 9.48 1.93 -5.09
N GLN A 86 8.66 2.99 -5.17
CA GLN A 86 8.81 4.24 -4.41
C GLN A 86 7.81 4.33 -3.25
N GLY A 87 7.03 3.27 -3.00
CA GLY A 87 6.01 3.25 -1.97
C GLY A 87 4.70 3.95 -2.34
N ALA A 88 4.40 4.15 -3.63
CA ALA A 88 3.13 4.74 -4.07
C ALA A 88 1.96 3.75 -3.89
N SER A 89 1.52 3.57 -2.67
CA SER A 89 0.43 2.71 -2.24
C SER A 89 -0.32 3.30 -1.05
N GLY A 90 -1.50 2.81 -0.74
CA GLY A 90 -2.22 3.21 0.46
C GLY A 90 -3.49 2.40 0.69
N TYR A 91 -3.93 2.37 1.95
CA TYR A 91 -5.25 1.92 2.37
C TYR A 91 -6.29 2.94 1.93
N SER A 92 -7.43 2.49 1.39
CA SER A 92 -8.51 3.37 1.01
C SER A 92 -9.56 3.52 2.12
N PRO A 93 -9.73 4.72 2.68
CA PRO A 93 -10.85 5.04 3.55
C PRO A 93 -12.10 5.43 2.76
N TYR A 94 -12.04 5.47 1.42
CA TYR A 94 -13.11 5.91 0.52
C TYR A 94 -13.49 4.82 -0.47
N GLU A 95 -14.74 4.85 -0.92
CA GLU A 95 -15.14 4.22 -2.17
C GLU A 95 -14.91 5.22 -3.33
N GLY A 96 -14.46 4.71 -4.48
CA GLY A 96 -14.23 5.55 -5.66
C GLY A 96 -13.56 4.77 -6.79
N ILE A 97 -12.92 5.50 -7.69
CA ILE A 97 -12.29 4.92 -8.88
C ILE A 97 -10.83 5.37 -9.03
N VAL A 98 -10.02 4.49 -9.58
CA VAL A 98 -8.63 4.78 -9.98
C VAL A 98 -8.41 4.45 -11.46
N SER A 99 -7.45 5.14 -12.08
CA SER A 99 -7.10 4.88 -13.47
C SER A 99 -6.62 3.42 -13.68
N PRO A 100 -6.72 2.87 -14.89
CA PRO A 100 -6.28 1.50 -15.20
C PRO A 100 -4.81 1.19 -14.89
N ALA A 101 -3.96 2.22 -14.78
CA ALA A 101 -2.55 2.08 -14.42
C ALA A 101 -2.33 1.65 -12.96
N TYR A 102 -3.35 1.78 -12.12
CA TYR A 102 -3.29 1.34 -10.73
C TYR A 102 -3.74 -0.11 -10.58
N THR A 103 -3.23 -0.76 -9.55
CA THR A 103 -3.71 -2.06 -9.10
C THR A 103 -4.44 -1.88 -7.78
N VAL A 104 -5.56 -2.57 -7.63
CA VAL A 104 -6.40 -2.53 -6.43
C VAL A 104 -6.40 -3.91 -5.79
N LEU A 105 -6.13 -3.97 -4.50
CA LEU A 105 -6.02 -5.18 -3.70
C LEU A 105 -7.18 -5.24 -2.71
N SER A 106 -8.05 -6.20 -2.85
CA SER A 106 -9.10 -6.51 -1.89
C SER A 106 -8.57 -7.47 -0.83
N PRO A 107 -8.70 -7.18 0.48
CA PRO A 107 -8.21 -8.07 1.52
C PRO A 107 -9.00 -9.37 1.57
N ASN A 108 -8.29 -10.48 1.75
CA ASN A 108 -8.89 -11.79 2.02
C ASN A 108 -9.29 -11.87 3.51
N SER A 109 -10.10 -12.86 3.85
CA SER A 109 -10.55 -13.11 5.24
C SER A 109 -9.36 -13.21 6.20
N GLY A 110 -9.48 -12.59 7.38
CA GLY A 110 -8.44 -12.58 8.41
C GLY A 110 -7.32 -11.55 8.17
N ILE A 111 -7.44 -10.68 7.17
CA ILE A 111 -6.44 -9.66 6.84
C ILE A 111 -6.95 -8.27 7.19
N ASN A 112 -6.20 -7.59 8.05
CA ASN A 112 -6.36 -6.16 8.28
C ASN A 112 -5.51 -5.39 7.25
N SER A 113 -6.15 -4.93 6.18
CA SER A 113 -5.48 -4.25 5.07
C SER A 113 -4.78 -2.96 5.50
N LYS A 114 -5.30 -2.24 6.50
CA LYS A 114 -4.65 -1.04 7.03
C LYS A 114 -3.30 -1.38 7.70
N CYS A 115 -3.23 -2.49 8.45
CA CYS A 115 -1.98 -2.99 9.03
C CYS A 115 -0.94 -3.27 7.94
N LEU A 116 -1.34 -3.99 6.89
CA LEU A 116 -0.43 -4.32 5.79
C LEU A 116 -0.10 -3.10 4.91
N ALA A 117 -1.00 -2.11 4.81
CA ALA A 117 -0.67 -0.85 4.13
C ALA A 117 0.47 -0.09 4.82
N TYR A 118 0.53 -0.09 6.15
CA TYR A 118 1.68 0.44 6.90
C TYR A 118 2.95 -0.41 6.66
N GLN A 119 2.82 -1.73 6.68
CA GLN A 119 3.95 -2.61 6.39
C GLN A 119 4.52 -2.37 4.98
N PHE A 120 3.68 -2.09 3.99
CA PHE A 120 4.12 -1.78 2.62
C PHE A 120 4.93 -0.48 2.51
N LYS A 121 4.96 0.34 3.55
CA LYS A 121 5.79 1.56 3.64
C LYS A 121 7.16 1.32 4.29
N LEU A 122 7.41 0.15 4.85
CA LEU A 122 8.70 -0.16 5.46
C LEU A 122 9.80 -0.21 4.38
N PRO A 123 10.99 0.35 4.65
CA PRO A 123 12.08 0.42 3.68
C PRO A 123 12.47 -0.94 3.09
N GLU A 124 12.49 -1.98 3.91
CA GLU A 124 12.80 -3.35 3.49
C GLU A 124 11.75 -3.94 2.54
N ILE A 125 10.48 -3.60 2.75
CA ILE A 125 9.38 -4.03 1.88
C ILE A 125 9.40 -3.25 0.57
N ILE A 126 9.64 -1.94 0.63
CA ILE A 126 9.83 -1.10 -0.58
C ILE A 126 11.00 -1.62 -1.40
N HIS A 127 12.13 -1.98 -0.76
CA HIS A 127 13.26 -2.59 -1.45
C HIS A 127 12.88 -3.93 -2.10
N THR A 128 12.09 -4.76 -1.41
CA THR A 128 11.55 -6.02 -1.96
C THR A 128 10.67 -5.75 -3.19
N PHE A 129 9.83 -4.73 -3.15
CA PHE A 129 9.04 -4.32 -4.32
C PHE A 129 9.92 -3.84 -5.48
N GLN A 130 10.98 -3.11 -5.17
CA GLN A 130 11.95 -2.65 -6.17
C GLN A 130 12.61 -3.80 -6.91
N VAL A 131 13.16 -4.79 -6.19
CA VAL A 131 13.88 -5.91 -6.81
C VAL A 131 12.96 -6.87 -7.58
N ASN A 132 11.67 -6.87 -7.28
CA ASN A 132 10.65 -7.64 -7.98
C ASN A 132 9.94 -6.86 -9.11
N SER A 133 10.25 -5.57 -9.26
CA SER A 133 9.73 -4.74 -10.36
C SER A 133 10.40 -5.12 -11.68
N GLN A 134 9.61 -5.15 -12.75
CA GLN A 134 10.07 -5.51 -14.08
C GLN A 134 10.27 -4.26 -14.94
N GLY A 135 11.33 -4.22 -15.72
CA GLY A 135 11.67 -3.12 -16.64
C GLY A 135 13.17 -3.02 -16.85
N ILE A 136 13.60 -2.40 -17.95
CA ILE A 136 15.02 -2.26 -18.30
C ILE A 136 15.64 -1.08 -17.54
N THR A 137 14.86 -0.01 -17.32
CA THR A 137 15.27 1.20 -16.61
C THR A 137 14.24 1.53 -15.53
N SER A 138 14.65 2.31 -14.53
CA SER A 138 13.76 2.70 -13.42
C SER A 138 12.49 3.41 -13.87
N ASP A 139 12.54 4.12 -15.01
CA ASP A 139 11.37 4.80 -15.56
C ASP A 139 10.31 3.85 -16.10
N ASN A 140 10.72 2.61 -16.45
CA ASN A 140 9.85 1.56 -16.97
C ASN A 140 9.54 0.48 -15.94
N TRP A 141 10.07 0.58 -14.72
CA TRP A 141 9.78 -0.41 -13.68
C TRP A 141 8.30 -0.48 -13.36
N ASN A 142 7.82 -1.70 -13.28
CA ASN A 142 6.41 -1.98 -13.09
C ASN A 142 6.24 -3.24 -12.23
N LEU A 143 5.49 -3.14 -11.16
CA LEU A 143 5.14 -4.26 -10.31
C LEU A 143 3.63 -4.53 -10.42
N LYS A 144 3.26 -5.40 -11.35
CA LYS A 144 1.87 -5.83 -11.54
C LYS A 144 1.50 -6.91 -10.53
N TYR A 145 0.19 -7.08 -10.31
CA TYR A 145 -0.33 -8.05 -9.34
C TYR A 145 0.24 -9.47 -9.45
N PRO A 146 0.43 -10.09 -10.64
CA PRO A 146 1.00 -11.44 -10.72
C PRO A 146 2.39 -11.56 -10.10
N ALA A 147 3.25 -10.54 -10.24
CA ALA A 147 4.56 -10.51 -9.60
C ALA A 147 4.45 -10.15 -8.12
N LEU A 148 3.65 -9.14 -7.77
CA LEU A 148 3.39 -8.75 -6.37
C LEU A 148 2.85 -9.91 -5.56
N SER A 149 1.92 -10.69 -6.11
CA SER A 149 1.26 -11.81 -5.41
C SER A 149 2.21 -12.91 -4.96
N GLN A 150 3.39 -13.03 -5.58
CA GLN A 150 4.40 -14.03 -5.22
C GLN A 150 5.38 -13.55 -4.13
N ILE A 151 5.37 -12.26 -3.81
CA ILE A 151 6.24 -11.69 -2.78
C ILE A 151 5.78 -12.18 -1.41
N GLU A 152 6.74 -12.62 -0.61
CA GLU A 152 6.52 -13.09 0.75
C GLU A 152 6.66 -11.94 1.75
N ILE A 153 5.72 -11.86 2.68
CA ILE A 153 5.67 -10.90 3.78
C ILE A 153 5.36 -11.63 5.08
N PHE A 154 5.72 -11.05 6.21
CA PHE A 154 5.32 -11.58 7.52
C PHE A 154 3.98 -10.98 7.94
N VAL A 155 3.06 -11.84 8.36
CA VAL A 155 1.71 -11.45 8.78
C VAL A 155 1.39 -12.10 10.12
N SER A 156 0.82 -11.34 11.05
CA SER A 156 0.31 -11.91 12.29
C SER A 156 -0.93 -12.77 12.02
N LYS A 157 -0.99 -13.95 12.63
CA LYS A 157 -2.19 -14.81 12.64
C LYS A 157 -3.32 -14.26 13.50
N ASP A 158 -2.99 -13.36 14.41
CA ASP A 158 -3.94 -12.74 15.32
C ASP A 158 -4.49 -11.44 14.71
N GLU A 159 -5.76 -11.49 14.28
CA GLU A 159 -6.45 -10.32 13.75
C GLU A 159 -6.52 -9.15 14.76
N GLN A 160 -6.55 -9.44 16.06
CA GLN A 160 -6.53 -8.40 17.09
C GLN A 160 -5.16 -7.73 17.16
N GLU A 161 -4.07 -8.48 16.98
CA GLU A 161 -2.73 -7.90 16.89
C GLU A 161 -2.60 -7.02 15.65
N GLN A 162 -3.07 -7.48 14.48
CA GLN A 162 -3.11 -6.68 13.27
C GLN A 162 -3.90 -5.36 13.48
N ALA A 163 -5.07 -5.45 14.13
CA ALA A 163 -5.90 -4.28 14.42
C ALA A 163 -5.22 -3.29 15.38
N LYS A 164 -4.53 -3.79 16.41
CA LYS A 164 -3.76 -2.95 17.35
C LYS A 164 -2.61 -2.22 16.65
N ILE A 165 -1.88 -2.92 15.77
CA ILE A 165 -0.79 -2.32 14.97
C ILE A 165 -1.36 -1.22 14.06
N ALA A 166 -2.43 -1.51 13.31
CA ALA A 166 -3.08 -0.53 12.46
C ALA A 166 -3.52 0.72 13.24
N LYS A 167 -4.13 0.53 14.41
CA LYS A 167 -4.62 1.62 15.25
C LYS A 167 -3.47 2.44 15.84
N TYR A 168 -2.36 1.80 16.21
CA TYR A 168 -1.18 2.48 16.72
C TYR A 168 -0.59 3.44 15.68
N PHE A 169 -0.37 2.98 14.45
CA PHE A 169 0.16 3.83 13.39
C PHE A 169 -0.83 4.92 12.94
N GLU A 170 -2.13 4.60 12.89
CA GLU A 170 -3.17 5.61 12.63
C GLU A 170 -3.15 6.75 13.67
N ASN A 171 -2.97 6.42 14.95
CA ASN A 171 -2.84 7.43 16.00
C ASN A 171 -1.58 8.28 15.83
N LEU A 172 -0.45 7.68 15.40
CA LEU A 172 0.77 8.44 15.10
C LEU A 172 0.57 9.40 13.93
N ASP A 173 -0.07 8.97 12.84
CA ASP A 173 -0.39 9.83 11.70
C ASP A 173 -1.28 11.01 12.10
N ASN A 174 -2.27 10.77 12.97
CA ASN A 174 -3.13 11.83 13.49
C ASN A 174 -2.34 12.83 14.34
N LEU A 175 -1.44 12.37 15.20
CA LEU A 175 -0.60 13.25 16.02
C LEU A 175 0.35 14.10 15.15
N ILE A 176 0.98 13.49 14.15
CA ILE A 176 1.84 14.22 13.19
C ILE A 176 1.03 15.30 12.48
N THR A 177 -0.17 14.96 11.99
CA THR A 177 -1.05 15.88 11.29
C THR A 177 -1.48 17.05 12.19
N LEU A 178 -1.80 16.80 13.45
CA LEU A 178 -2.17 17.84 14.42
C LEU A 178 -0.99 18.78 14.68
N HIS A 179 0.20 18.27 14.95
CA HIS A 179 1.40 19.08 15.15
C HIS A 179 1.75 19.95 13.95
N GLN A 180 1.61 19.41 12.73
CA GLN A 180 1.83 20.18 11.52
C GLN A 180 0.85 21.35 11.41
N ARG A 181 -0.44 21.13 11.72
CA ARG A 181 -1.46 22.20 11.71
C ARG A 181 -1.19 23.29 12.74
N GLU A 182 -0.83 22.91 13.96
CA GLU A 182 -0.47 23.87 15.03
C GLU A 182 0.72 24.73 14.63
N PHE A 183 1.74 24.13 14.00
CA PHE A 183 2.90 24.86 13.52
C PHE A 183 2.54 25.90 12.45
N PHE A 184 1.66 25.56 11.49
CA PHE A 184 1.21 26.50 10.46
C PHE A 184 0.30 27.61 10.97
N LEU A 185 -0.39 27.42 12.10
CA LEU A 185 -1.24 28.45 12.72
C LEU A 185 -0.44 29.41 13.63
N SER A 186 0.81 29.09 13.94
CA SER A 186 1.68 29.88 14.83
C SER A 186 2.66 30.79 14.07
N ILE A 187 2.64 30.78 12.73
CA ILE A 187 3.41 31.65 11.82
C ILE A 187 2.48 32.68 11.19
#